data_266591d5b1442d10417fd1ed0ea6950c
#
_entry.id   266591d5b1442d10417fd1ed0ea6950c
#
_cell.length_a   1.000
_cell.length_b   1.000
_cell.length_c   1.000
_cell.angle_alpha   90.00
_cell.angle_beta   90.00
_cell.angle_gamma   90.00
#
_symmetry.space_group_name_H-M   'P 1'
#
loop_
_entity.id
_entity.type
_entity.pdbx_description
1 polymer ?
#
loop_
_entity_poly.entity_id
_entity_poly.type
_entity_poly.pdbx_seq_one_letter_code
_entity_poly.pdbx_strand_id
1 'polypeptide(L)'
;GGIYYSSVYPEGHLGSTGIALEVGAIAANLTEWQYGLASTAFRWNVSGTYQQVIPRYISTEPDGSDEREFLNDYFPDMGTLATNIFLKGYQWPFDPRKLDRLGSSLIDILVYIETVIRGRRVFMDFRKNPSGCGKMEDFRFDLLSKEALDYLTKSQALLELPIDRLRKMNPMAIQLYAEHGIDITREPLEVAVCAQHNNGGLVGNIWWESNIKHLFPVGEVNGTHGVYRPGGSALNSGQVGGFRAAQYIAHKYASAPCGDDEFVRAADPQVARTVELVQRLLGSRSGLTPQEFRKRMQVRMSRYAAHIRMPETIGAVISETRGDLDELNRGNARLNTAHDILTVLQNRQLCLTQLAVLRSIQAFLEAGGGSRGSFLVLDRNGKPIHDQLGEEWRYKLETTELRDRILQVQYDGQGDFKTWWVDVRPIPTDDFWFENVWADYVEGTVFGKR
;
A
#
# COMPACT_ATOMS: atom_id res chain seq x y z
N GLY A 1 -2.07 4.74 -3.94
CA GLY A 1 -2.58 5.14 -2.62
C GLY A 1 -4.07 5.35 -2.61
N GLY A 2 -4.63 6.14 -3.53
CA GLY A 2 -6.04 6.54 -3.53
C GLY A 2 -7.10 5.45 -3.74
N ILE A 3 -6.71 4.21 -4.04
CA ILE A 3 -7.68 3.09 -4.12
C ILE A 3 -8.10 2.56 -2.74
N TYR A 4 -7.43 2.93 -1.66
CA TYR A 4 -7.71 2.48 -0.29
C TYR A 4 -8.15 3.64 0.60
N TYR A 5 -9.11 3.39 1.49
CA TYR A 5 -9.47 4.33 2.57
C TYR A 5 -8.38 4.36 3.65
N SER A 6 -7.93 3.18 4.09
CA SER A 6 -6.78 3.03 4.98
C SER A 6 -5.50 3.12 4.15
N SER A 7 -5.04 4.33 3.91
CA SER A 7 -3.85 4.68 3.13
C SER A 7 -3.18 5.91 3.71
N VAL A 8 -1.87 6.06 3.53
CA VAL A 8 -1.18 7.32 3.83
C VAL A 8 -1.47 8.40 2.77
N TYR A 9 -2.03 8.02 1.62
CA TYR A 9 -2.37 8.91 0.50
C TYR A 9 -3.80 8.67 -0.02
N PRO A 10 -4.86 8.71 0.84
CA PRO A 10 -6.22 8.39 0.38
C PRO A 10 -6.78 9.43 -0.59
N GLU A 11 -6.32 10.67 -0.51
CA GLU A 11 -6.70 11.78 -1.39
C GLU A 11 -5.61 12.11 -2.42
N GLY A 12 -4.48 11.41 -2.37
CA GLY A 12 -3.42 11.49 -3.38
C GLY A 12 -3.50 10.33 -4.38
N HIS A 13 -2.80 10.43 -5.50
CA HIS A 13 -2.71 9.41 -6.55
C HIS A 13 -4.09 9.01 -7.10
N LEU A 14 -4.89 10.00 -7.44
CA LEU A 14 -6.30 9.84 -7.80
C LEU A 14 -6.50 9.57 -9.31
N GLY A 15 -5.94 8.50 -9.86
CA GLY A 15 -6.41 7.96 -11.13
C GLY A 15 -5.44 7.98 -12.31
N SER A 16 -4.25 8.56 -12.23
CA SER A 16 -3.30 8.57 -13.37
C SER A 16 -2.92 7.17 -13.86
N THR A 17 -2.78 6.20 -12.97
CA THR A 17 -2.55 4.79 -13.33
C THR A 17 -3.72 4.21 -14.15
N GLY A 18 -4.96 4.56 -13.80
CA GLY A 18 -6.16 4.12 -14.53
C GLY A 18 -6.18 4.61 -15.97
N ILE A 19 -5.71 5.84 -16.24
CA ILE A 19 -5.59 6.37 -17.60
C ILE A 19 -4.65 5.50 -18.45
N ALA A 20 -3.49 5.15 -17.92
CA ALA A 20 -2.54 4.27 -18.61
C ALA A 20 -3.11 2.87 -18.84
N LEU A 21 -3.79 2.30 -17.84
CA LEU A 21 -4.44 0.99 -17.96
C LEU A 21 -5.54 1.00 -19.03
N GLU A 22 -6.37 2.06 -19.08
CA GLU A 22 -7.47 2.19 -20.02
C GLU A 22 -7.01 2.20 -21.49
N VAL A 23 -5.83 2.74 -21.78
CA VAL A 23 -5.23 2.71 -23.12
C VAL A 23 -4.43 1.45 -23.40
N GLY A 24 -4.49 0.46 -22.52
CA GLY A 24 -3.88 -0.87 -22.72
C GLY A 24 -2.43 -0.99 -22.22
N ALA A 25 -1.96 -0.10 -21.36
CA ALA A 25 -0.69 -0.32 -20.68
C ALA A 25 -0.76 -1.59 -19.82
N ILE A 26 0.30 -2.40 -19.90
CA ILE A 26 0.44 -3.61 -19.08
C ILE A 26 0.90 -3.21 -17.69
N ALA A 27 0.31 -3.81 -16.65
CA ALA A 27 0.81 -3.70 -15.29
C ALA A 27 1.30 -5.06 -14.77
N ALA A 28 2.15 -5.04 -13.74
CA ALA A 28 2.73 -6.22 -13.12
C ALA A 28 2.72 -6.12 -11.60
N ASN A 29 2.65 -7.29 -10.95
CA ASN A 29 2.74 -7.41 -9.49
C ASN A 29 1.76 -6.51 -8.73
N LEU A 30 0.56 -6.24 -9.26
CA LEU A 30 -0.43 -5.39 -8.59
C LEU A 30 -0.95 -6.00 -7.28
N THR A 31 -0.62 -7.25 -7.00
CA THR A 31 -0.85 -7.89 -5.70
C THR A 31 0.09 -7.37 -4.61
N GLU A 32 1.24 -6.80 -4.99
CA GLU A 32 2.33 -6.47 -4.07
C GLU A 32 2.24 -5.00 -3.62
N TRP A 33 1.91 -4.81 -2.36
CA TRP A 33 1.86 -3.53 -1.66
C TRP A 33 2.63 -3.63 -0.35
N GLN A 34 2.96 -2.50 0.24
CA GLN A 34 3.45 -2.43 1.61
C GLN A 34 2.38 -1.80 2.49
N TYR A 35 2.01 -2.51 3.54
CA TYR A 35 1.05 -2.06 4.54
C TYR A 35 1.75 -1.96 5.89
N GLY A 36 1.36 -0.99 6.70
CA GLY A 36 1.90 -0.86 8.04
C GLY A 36 1.15 0.23 8.82
N LEU A 37 1.48 0.35 10.09
CA LEU A 37 0.84 1.33 10.95
C LEU A 37 1.13 2.76 10.49
N ALA A 38 0.08 3.57 10.43
CA ALA A 38 0.14 4.97 10.11
C ALA A 38 -0.91 5.75 10.93
N SER A 39 -0.62 7.01 11.21
CA SER A 39 -1.60 7.92 11.80
C SER A 39 -2.69 8.28 10.80
N THR A 40 -3.89 8.57 11.29
CA THR A 40 -5.10 8.70 10.47
C THR A 40 -5.56 10.14 10.27
N ALA A 41 -5.39 11.03 11.22
CA ALA A 41 -5.76 12.42 11.09
C ALA A 41 -4.79 13.20 10.21
N PHE A 42 -3.51 13.24 10.57
CA PHE A 42 -2.42 13.55 9.67
C PHE A 42 -1.82 12.21 9.21
N ARG A 43 -1.86 11.95 7.91
CA ARG A 43 -1.48 10.65 7.33
C ARG A 43 0.03 10.50 7.26
N TRP A 44 0.62 9.78 8.21
CA TRP A 44 2.06 9.57 8.29
C TRP A 44 2.41 8.17 8.80
N ASN A 45 3.49 7.59 8.27
CA ASN A 45 4.03 6.32 8.73
C ASN A 45 4.56 6.44 10.17
N VAL A 46 4.12 5.55 11.05
CA VAL A 46 4.56 5.52 12.46
C VAL A 46 5.51 4.37 12.77
N SER A 47 6.41 4.04 11.86
CA SER A 47 7.54 3.13 12.08
C SER A 47 8.74 3.85 12.75
N GLY A 48 9.88 3.18 12.87
CA GLY A 48 11.09 3.76 13.44
C GLY A 48 10.91 4.15 14.91
N THR A 49 11.39 5.33 15.26
CA THR A 49 11.40 5.82 16.65
C THR A 49 10.02 5.91 17.30
N TYR A 50 8.94 6.11 16.52
CA TYR A 50 7.58 6.08 17.07
C TYR A 50 7.24 4.77 17.79
N GLN A 51 7.73 3.63 17.28
CA GLN A 51 7.54 2.32 17.90
C GLN A 51 8.64 1.99 18.92
N GLN A 52 9.90 2.35 18.61
CA GLN A 52 11.05 2.01 19.41
C GLN A 52 11.03 2.64 20.81
N VAL A 53 10.25 3.70 21.00
CA VAL A 53 10.02 4.30 22.32
C VAL A 53 8.97 3.55 23.16
N ILE A 54 8.40 2.47 22.64
CA ILE A 54 7.45 1.57 23.32
C ILE A 54 6.24 2.34 23.86
N PRO A 55 5.41 2.94 22.96
CA PRO A 55 4.17 3.61 23.36
C PRO A 55 3.14 2.59 23.84
N ARG A 56 2.21 3.01 24.67
CA ARG A 56 1.05 2.24 25.06
C ARG A 56 0.04 2.18 23.91
N TYR A 57 -0.45 1.00 23.58
CA TYR A 57 -1.50 0.80 22.59
C TYR A 57 -2.86 0.66 23.26
N ILE A 58 -3.79 1.49 22.86
CA ILE A 58 -5.18 1.46 23.36
C ILE A 58 -6.19 1.40 22.23
N SER A 59 -7.34 0.79 22.48
CA SER A 59 -8.53 0.92 21.64
C SER A 59 -9.70 1.48 22.42
N THR A 60 -10.60 2.21 21.72
CA THR A 60 -11.82 2.78 22.30
C THR A 60 -12.99 2.52 21.37
N GLU A 61 -14.21 2.66 21.89
CA GLU A 61 -15.39 2.83 21.04
C GLU A 61 -15.27 4.12 20.19
N PRO A 62 -16.07 4.27 19.11
CA PRO A 62 -16.03 5.47 18.27
C PRO A 62 -16.23 6.79 19.00
N ASP A 63 -17.00 6.78 20.10
CA ASP A 63 -17.26 7.93 20.96
C ASP A 63 -16.17 8.21 22.02
N GLY A 64 -15.11 7.38 22.03
CA GLY A 64 -13.99 7.47 22.97
C GLY A 64 -14.19 6.73 24.29
N SER A 65 -15.34 6.09 24.51
CA SER A 65 -15.60 5.26 25.69
C SER A 65 -14.89 3.90 25.62
N ASP A 66 -14.92 3.15 26.73
CA ASP A 66 -14.40 1.78 26.84
C ASP A 66 -12.92 1.64 26.37
N GLU A 67 -12.04 2.48 26.97
CA GLU A 67 -10.58 2.40 26.71
C GLU A 67 -10.01 1.07 27.20
N ARG A 68 -9.25 0.37 26.33
CA ARG A 68 -8.60 -0.92 26.63
C ARG A 68 -7.19 -0.98 26.06
N GLU A 69 -6.27 -1.56 26.80
CA GLU A 69 -4.97 -2.01 26.28
C GLU A 69 -5.14 -3.40 25.64
N PHE A 70 -5.75 -3.44 24.47
CA PHE A 70 -6.23 -4.65 23.81
C PHE A 70 -5.12 -5.65 23.44
N LEU A 71 -3.87 -5.23 23.35
CA LEU A 71 -2.74 -6.13 23.06
C LEU A 71 -2.45 -7.06 24.24
N ASN A 72 -2.78 -6.67 25.48
CA ASN A 72 -2.53 -7.46 26.67
C ASN A 72 -3.22 -8.85 26.64
N ASP A 73 -4.32 -8.95 25.90
CA ASP A 73 -5.07 -10.21 25.78
C ASP A 73 -4.33 -11.24 24.92
N TYR A 74 -3.35 -10.83 24.11
CA TYR A 74 -2.73 -11.66 23.08
C TYR A 74 -1.25 -11.96 23.32
N PHE A 75 -0.62 -11.33 24.28
CA PHE A 75 0.78 -11.59 24.62
C PHE A 75 0.90 -12.22 26.01
N PRO A 76 1.81 -13.19 26.22
CA PRO A 76 1.89 -13.94 27.46
C PRO A 76 2.43 -13.12 28.63
N ASP A 77 3.24 -12.10 28.33
CA ASP A 77 3.92 -11.26 29.32
C ASP A 77 4.29 -9.89 28.72
N MET A 78 4.57 -8.92 29.58
CA MET A 78 4.93 -7.57 29.20
C MET A 78 6.25 -7.48 28.45
N GLY A 79 7.22 -8.33 28.75
CA GLY A 79 8.51 -8.35 28.05
C GLY A 79 8.36 -8.70 26.57
N THR A 80 7.55 -9.73 26.29
CA THR A 80 7.22 -10.13 24.92
C THR A 80 6.44 -9.04 24.19
N LEU A 81 5.42 -8.45 24.83
CA LEU A 81 4.63 -7.36 24.26
C LEU A 81 5.49 -6.13 23.94
N ALA A 82 6.20 -5.60 24.93
CA ALA A 82 7.01 -4.40 24.78
C ALA A 82 8.16 -4.58 23.77
N THR A 83 8.78 -5.77 23.76
CA THR A 83 9.78 -6.11 22.73
C THR A 83 9.19 -6.09 21.33
N ASN A 84 7.98 -6.63 21.12
CA ASN A 84 7.35 -6.63 19.80
C ASN A 84 6.89 -5.24 19.37
N ILE A 85 6.45 -4.38 20.28
CA ILE A 85 6.21 -2.96 19.97
C ILE A 85 7.52 -2.30 19.51
N PHE A 86 8.63 -2.50 20.23
CA PHE A 86 9.95 -1.98 19.85
C PHE A 86 10.37 -2.49 18.45
N LEU A 87 10.27 -3.80 18.23
CA LEU A 87 10.64 -4.44 16.97
C LEU A 87 9.82 -3.91 15.78
N LYS A 88 8.57 -3.49 15.99
CA LYS A 88 7.72 -2.89 14.97
C LYS A 88 8.35 -1.62 14.36
N GLY A 89 9.29 -0.97 15.05
CA GLY A 89 10.00 0.20 14.56
C GLY A 89 10.82 -0.07 13.30
N TYR A 90 11.49 -1.22 13.19
CA TYR A 90 12.30 -1.58 12.02
C TYR A 90 11.85 -2.85 11.31
N GLN A 91 10.96 -3.64 11.89
CA GLN A 91 10.30 -4.76 11.22
C GLN A 91 9.01 -4.29 10.49
N TRP A 92 9.10 -3.16 9.87
CA TRP A 92 8.10 -2.59 8.99
C TRP A 92 8.48 -2.91 7.52
N PRO A 93 7.54 -3.15 6.61
CA PRO A 93 6.06 -3.22 6.74
C PRO A 93 5.56 -4.51 7.39
N PHE A 94 4.21 -4.71 7.43
CA PHE A 94 3.60 -5.99 7.78
C PHE A 94 4.24 -7.12 6.97
N ASP A 95 4.57 -8.21 7.64
CA ASP A 95 5.18 -9.39 7.01
C ASP A 95 4.58 -10.67 7.65
N PRO A 96 3.84 -11.50 6.89
CA PRO A 96 3.20 -12.69 7.44
C PRO A 96 4.18 -13.71 8.06
N ARG A 97 5.46 -13.68 7.68
CA ARG A 97 6.49 -14.53 8.28
C ARG A 97 6.81 -14.13 9.72
N LYS A 98 6.52 -12.88 10.09
CA LYS A 98 6.72 -12.33 11.45
C LYS A 98 5.47 -12.46 12.33
N LEU A 99 4.53 -13.32 11.97
CA LEU A 99 3.45 -13.78 12.84
C LEU A 99 3.91 -14.96 13.70
N ASP A 100 4.92 -15.67 13.24
CA ASP A 100 5.43 -16.85 13.96
C ASP A 100 5.93 -16.47 15.35
N ARG A 101 5.64 -17.33 16.36
CA ARG A 101 6.02 -17.11 17.75
C ARG A 101 5.61 -15.74 18.31
N LEU A 102 4.40 -15.28 17.99
CA LEU A 102 3.86 -14.00 18.45
C LEU A 102 4.74 -12.80 18.03
N GLY A 103 5.30 -12.84 16.82
CA GLY A 103 6.18 -11.78 16.33
C GLY A 103 5.44 -10.46 16.04
N SER A 104 6.21 -9.42 15.72
CA SER A 104 5.74 -8.03 15.68
C SER A 104 4.58 -7.75 14.70
N SER A 105 4.40 -8.56 13.66
CA SER A 105 3.28 -8.42 12.72
C SER A 105 1.93 -8.86 13.30
N LEU A 106 1.90 -9.52 14.47
CA LEU A 106 0.66 -9.77 15.20
C LEU A 106 -0.03 -8.45 15.58
N ILE A 107 0.75 -7.42 15.92
CA ILE A 107 0.20 -6.08 16.25
C ILE A 107 -0.63 -5.52 15.09
N ASP A 108 -0.16 -5.65 13.83
CA ASP A 108 -0.94 -5.19 12.66
C ASP A 108 -2.27 -5.94 12.54
N ILE A 109 -2.26 -7.26 12.74
CA ILE A 109 -3.49 -8.06 12.68
C ILE A 109 -4.48 -7.61 13.76
N LEU A 110 -4.00 -7.42 15.00
CA LEU A 110 -4.86 -7.00 16.10
C LEU A 110 -5.41 -5.58 15.91
N VAL A 111 -4.59 -4.65 15.40
CA VAL A 111 -5.05 -3.31 15.01
C VAL A 111 -6.10 -3.38 13.90
N TYR A 112 -5.93 -4.26 12.90
CA TYR A 112 -6.94 -4.47 11.88
C TYR A 112 -8.25 -5.04 12.45
N ILE A 113 -8.16 -6.01 13.36
CA ILE A 113 -9.35 -6.58 14.02
C ILE A 113 -10.10 -5.49 14.80
N GLU A 114 -9.39 -4.67 15.58
CA GLU A 114 -10.01 -3.56 16.31
C GLU A 114 -10.67 -2.56 15.36
N THR A 115 -9.93 -2.08 14.35
CA THR A 115 -10.37 -0.95 13.51
C THR A 115 -11.38 -1.35 12.43
N VAL A 116 -11.19 -2.49 11.75
CA VAL A 116 -11.99 -2.89 10.58
C VAL A 116 -13.10 -3.88 10.94
N ILE A 117 -12.82 -4.84 11.83
CA ILE A 117 -13.81 -5.87 12.18
C ILE A 117 -14.71 -5.41 13.31
N ARG A 118 -14.13 -4.84 14.39
CA ARG A 118 -14.86 -4.38 15.56
C ARG A 118 -15.36 -2.94 15.46
N GLY A 119 -14.83 -2.15 14.50
CA GLY A 119 -15.22 -0.75 14.30
C GLY A 119 -14.74 0.21 15.40
N ARG A 120 -13.76 -0.20 16.19
CA ARG A 120 -13.18 0.60 17.27
C ARG A 120 -12.10 1.55 16.73
N ARG A 121 -11.65 2.48 17.53
CA ARG A 121 -10.52 3.37 17.24
C ARG A 121 -9.28 2.87 17.98
N VAL A 122 -8.13 2.89 17.34
CA VAL A 122 -6.85 2.47 17.94
C VAL A 122 -5.90 3.64 18.03
N PHE A 123 -5.16 3.73 19.13
CA PHE A 123 -4.23 4.82 19.39
C PHE A 123 -2.90 4.31 19.94
N MET A 124 -1.84 5.07 19.63
CA MET A 124 -0.54 5.03 20.30
C MET A 124 -0.47 6.18 21.29
N ASP A 125 -0.36 5.86 22.58
CA ASP A 125 -0.25 6.84 23.66
C ASP A 125 1.19 6.96 24.14
N PHE A 126 1.81 8.08 23.85
CA PHE A 126 3.20 8.36 24.24
C PHE A 126 3.35 8.89 25.66
N ARG A 127 2.24 9.21 26.34
CA ARG A 127 2.22 9.79 27.68
C ARG A 127 2.35 8.75 28.79
N LYS A 128 2.15 7.49 28.46
CA LYS A 128 2.16 6.37 29.41
C LYS A 128 2.91 5.18 28.83
N ASN A 129 3.56 4.44 29.71
CA ASN A 129 4.09 3.12 29.36
C ASN A 129 2.94 2.11 29.22
N PRO A 130 3.14 1.01 28.49
CA PRO A 130 2.25 -0.14 28.57
C PRO A 130 2.06 -0.59 30.02
N SER A 131 0.82 -0.82 30.42
CA SER A 131 0.46 -1.31 31.76
C SER A 131 -0.06 -2.74 31.66
N GLY A 132 0.22 -3.51 32.68
CA GLY A 132 -0.26 -4.87 32.77
C GLY A 132 -1.70 -4.97 33.22
N CYS A 133 -2.31 -6.13 33.00
CA CYS A 133 -3.61 -6.45 33.56
C CYS A 133 -3.62 -7.92 34.03
N GLY A 134 -4.44 -8.20 35.03
CA GLY A 134 -4.55 -9.56 35.61
C GLY A 134 -3.21 -10.07 36.17
N LYS A 135 -2.58 -11.00 35.47
CA LYS A 135 -1.27 -11.57 35.84
C LYS A 135 -0.09 -10.93 35.16
N MET A 136 -0.34 -10.08 34.14
CA MET A 136 0.70 -9.36 33.42
C MET A 136 1.18 -8.19 34.27
N GLU A 137 2.50 -8.09 34.47
CA GLU A 137 3.13 -6.96 35.18
C GLU A 137 3.21 -5.71 34.33
N ASP A 138 3.43 -4.55 34.97
CA ASP A 138 3.67 -3.29 34.25
C ASP A 138 5.02 -3.29 33.52
N PHE A 139 5.13 -2.44 32.52
CA PHE A 139 6.38 -2.28 31.75
C PHE A 139 7.56 -1.88 32.64
N ARG A 140 8.68 -2.61 32.45
CA ARG A 140 10.00 -2.27 32.97
C ARG A 140 11.07 -2.59 31.91
N PHE A 141 12.16 -1.87 31.92
CA PHE A 141 13.24 -2.06 30.93
C PHE A 141 13.93 -3.42 31.02
N ASP A 142 14.04 -3.99 32.22
CA ASP A 142 14.68 -5.30 32.48
C ASP A 142 13.88 -6.48 31.89
N LEU A 143 12.63 -6.27 31.50
CA LEU A 143 11.78 -7.24 30.81
C LEU A 143 12.05 -7.34 29.31
N LEU A 144 12.70 -6.33 28.73
CA LEU A 144 12.95 -6.26 27.28
C LEU A 144 13.94 -7.34 26.83
N SER A 145 13.81 -7.73 25.57
CA SER A 145 14.87 -8.49 24.91
C SER A 145 16.20 -7.73 24.97
N LYS A 146 17.31 -8.48 24.97
CA LYS A 146 18.64 -7.88 24.96
C LYS A 146 18.81 -6.86 23.81
N GLU A 147 18.30 -7.16 22.64
CA GLU A 147 18.37 -6.27 21.47
C GLU A 147 17.70 -4.91 21.72
N ALA A 148 16.47 -4.93 22.24
CA ALA A 148 15.73 -3.71 22.54
C ALA A 148 16.37 -2.90 23.67
N LEU A 149 16.79 -3.57 24.74
CA LEU A 149 17.46 -2.93 25.86
C LEU A 149 18.80 -2.32 25.46
N ASP A 150 19.64 -3.05 24.72
CA ASP A 150 20.93 -2.56 24.24
C ASP A 150 20.75 -1.33 23.31
N TYR A 151 19.75 -1.36 22.45
CA TYR A 151 19.45 -0.22 21.56
C TYR A 151 19.07 1.04 22.34
N LEU A 152 18.12 0.93 23.28
CA LEU A 152 17.68 2.06 24.10
C LEU A 152 18.79 2.56 25.01
N THR A 153 19.64 1.66 25.55
CA THR A 153 20.81 2.02 26.34
C THR A 153 21.82 2.84 25.53
N LYS A 154 22.18 2.37 24.31
CA LYS A 154 23.09 3.05 23.41
C LYS A 154 22.53 4.40 22.94
N SER A 155 21.22 4.50 22.78
CA SER A 155 20.51 5.73 22.43
C SER A 155 20.35 6.69 23.62
N GLN A 156 20.79 6.30 24.82
CA GLN A 156 20.59 7.06 26.08
C GLN A 156 19.09 7.37 26.32
N ALA A 157 18.22 6.44 25.96
CA ALA A 157 16.77 6.57 25.97
C ALA A 157 16.07 5.72 27.04
N LEU A 158 16.78 5.32 28.10
CA LEU A 158 16.19 4.67 29.27
C LEU A 158 15.51 5.73 30.17
N LEU A 159 14.53 6.45 29.61
CA LEU A 159 13.77 7.51 30.27
C LEU A 159 12.39 7.01 30.67
N GLU A 160 11.74 7.66 31.64
CA GLU A 160 10.54 7.20 32.29
C GLU A 160 9.37 7.00 31.30
N LEU A 161 9.06 8.00 30.48
CA LEU A 161 7.90 7.98 29.59
C LEU A 161 8.27 7.82 28.11
N PRO A 162 7.42 7.20 27.28
CA PRO A 162 7.62 7.10 25.84
C PRO A 162 7.87 8.44 25.16
N ILE A 163 7.14 9.49 25.58
CA ILE A 163 7.32 10.84 25.03
C ILE A 163 8.70 11.43 25.33
N ASP A 164 9.27 11.13 26.48
CA ASP A 164 10.62 11.59 26.83
C ASP A 164 11.67 10.83 26.04
N ARG A 165 11.47 9.54 25.84
CA ARG A 165 12.30 8.71 24.94
C ARG A 165 12.23 9.26 23.51
N LEU A 166 11.02 9.59 23.02
CA LEU A 166 10.83 10.15 21.66
C LEU A 166 11.51 11.52 21.54
N ARG A 167 11.36 12.39 22.54
CA ARG A 167 12.02 13.71 22.57
C ARG A 167 13.54 13.58 22.55
N LYS A 168 14.08 12.58 23.22
CA LYS A 168 15.53 12.30 23.23
C LYS A 168 16.02 11.75 21.89
N MET A 169 15.30 10.79 21.30
CA MET A 169 15.75 10.07 20.12
C MET A 169 15.42 10.78 18.81
N ASN A 170 14.26 11.45 18.75
CA ASN A 170 13.77 12.11 17.54
C ASN A 170 12.81 13.27 17.86
N PRO A 171 13.30 14.43 18.30
CA PRO A 171 12.43 15.58 18.63
C PRO A 171 11.64 16.07 17.43
N MET A 172 12.15 15.90 16.20
CA MET A 172 11.45 16.29 14.97
C MET A 172 10.16 15.49 14.75
N ALA A 173 10.09 14.27 15.30
CA ALA A 173 8.87 13.45 15.24
C ALA A 173 7.70 14.09 16.02
N ILE A 174 7.98 14.77 17.12
CA ILE A 174 6.99 15.52 17.91
C ILE A 174 6.59 16.80 17.18
N GLN A 175 7.60 17.52 16.68
CA GLN A 175 7.39 18.77 15.95
C GLN A 175 6.51 18.55 14.69
N LEU A 176 6.75 17.48 13.94
CA LEU A 176 5.97 17.15 12.74
C LEU A 176 4.46 17.10 13.04
N TYR A 177 4.04 16.43 14.11
CA TYR A 177 2.64 16.38 14.48
C TYR A 177 2.12 17.72 14.99
N ALA A 178 2.91 18.45 15.75
CA ALA A 178 2.54 19.79 16.25
C ALA A 178 2.30 20.79 15.09
N GLU A 179 3.11 20.74 14.03
CA GLU A 179 2.93 21.54 12.81
C GLU A 179 1.63 21.22 12.07
N HIS A 180 1.06 20.03 12.30
CA HIS A 180 -0.23 19.60 11.74
C HIS A 180 -1.37 19.67 12.77
N GLY A 181 -1.19 20.40 13.87
CA GLY A 181 -2.23 20.63 14.89
C GLY A 181 -2.51 19.44 15.81
N ILE A 182 -1.61 18.46 15.89
CA ILE A 182 -1.71 17.26 16.73
C ILE A 182 -0.62 17.31 17.81
N ASP A 183 -1.02 17.38 19.08
CA ASP A 183 -0.08 17.42 20.21
C ASP A 183 0.03 16.04 20.88
N ILE A 184 0.93 15.20 20.37
CA ILE A 184 1.16 13.86 20.90
C ILE A 184 1.78 13.84 22.31
N THR A 185 2.10 15.03 22.87
CA THR A 185 2.52 15.16 24.28
C THR A 185 1.32 15.24 25.22
N ARG A 186 0.12 15.55 24.70
CA ARG A 186 -1.12 15.74 25.46
C ARG A 186 -2.22 14.78 25.10
N GLU A 187 -2.23 14.26 23.89
CA GLU A 187 -3.27 13.36 23.38
C GLU A 187 -2.67 12.12 22.71
N PRO A 188 -3.38 10.99 22.70
CA PRO A 188 -2.93 9.80 22.01
C PRO A 188 -3.10 9.95 20.51
N LEU A 189 -2.17 9.37 19.74
CA LEU A 189 -2.13 9.42 18.29
C LEU A 189 -2.98 8.29 17.68
N GLU A 190 -4.05 8.64 16.98
CA GLU A 190 -4.89 7.65 16.29
C GLU A 190 -4.16 6.99 15.12
N VAL A 191 -4.20 5.64 15.06
CA VAL A 191 -3.49 4.84 14.07
C VAL A 191 -4.35 3.73 13.48
N ALA A 192 -4.01 3.33 12.26
CA ALA A 192 -4.57 2.15 11.58
C ALA A 192 -3.51 1.48 10.71
N VAL A 193 -3.79 0.25 10.25
CA VAL A 193 -2.96 -0.37 9.20
C VAL A 193 -3.33 0.25 7.86
N CYS A 194 -2.37 0.90 7.23
CA CYS A 194 -2.57 1.66 6.00
C CYS A 194 -1.68 1.15 4.85
N ALA A 195 -2.18 1.25 3.62
CA ALA A 195 -1.38 1.12 2.43
C ALA A 195 -0.38 2.29 2.35
N GLN A 196 0.91 1.97 2.14
CA GLN A 196 1.99 2.96 2.22
C GLN A 196 2.81 3.06 0.94
N HIS A 197 3.02 1.95 0.25
CA HIS A 197 3.78 1.89 -1.00
C HIS A 197 3.23 0.80 -1.91
N ASN A 198 3.17 1.07 -3.21
CA ASN A 198 2.86 0.07 -4.22
C ASN A 198 4.17 -0.51 -4.78
N ASN A 199 4.39 -1.80 -4.60
CA ASN A 199 5.55 -2.48 -5.19
C ASN A 199 5.28 -2.90 -6.63
N GLY A 200 4.02 -3.18 -6.96
CA GLY A 200 3.56 -3.39 -8.33
C GLY A 200 3.30 -2.07 -9.07
N GLY A 201 3.00 -2.15 -10.34
CA GLY A 201 2.71 -0.96 -11.16
C GLY A 201 2.75 -1.27 -12.65
N LEU A 202 2.89 -0.25 -13.46
CA LEU A 202 2.99 -0.39 -14.91
C LEU A 202 4.33 -1.05 -15.31
N VAL A 203 4.28 -1.89 -16.33
CA VAL A 203 5.48 -2.55 -16.88
C VAL A 203 6.29 -1.55 -17.70
N GLY A 204 7.60 -1.52 -17.47
CA GLY A 204 8.57 -0.84 -18.30
C GLY A 204 9.68 -1.80 -18.75
N ASN A 205 10.26 -1.53 -19.92
CA ASN A 205 11.48 -2.21 -20.38
C ASN A 205 12.72 -1.71 -19.62
N ILE A 206 13.92 -2.08 -20.04
CA ILE A 206 15.18 -1.64 -19.41
C ILE A 206 15.40 -0.11 -19.46
N TRP A 207 14.63 0.60 -20.27
CA TRP A 207 14.63 2.05 -20.41
C TRP A 207 13.41 2.73 -19.78
N TRP A 208 12.62 1.99 -19.03
CA TRP A 208 11.34 2.42 -18.47
C TRP A 208 10.25 2.76 -19.48
N GLU A 209 10.40 2.43 -20.75
CA GLU A 209 9.30 2.56 -21.71
C GLU A 209 8.32 1.39 -21.57
N SER A 210 7.03 1.70 -21.50
CA SER A 210 5.96 0.70 -21.43
C SER A 210 5.73 0.00 -22.78
N ASN A 211 4.73 -0.90 -22.83
CA ASN A 211 4.24 -1.44 -24.10
C ASN A 211 3.51 -0.39 -24.97
N ILE A 212 3.17 0.77 -24.42
CA ILE A 212 2.66 1.93 -25.15
C ILE A 212 3.85 2.84 -25.44
N LYS A 213 4.13 3.01 -26.75
CA LYS A 213 5.24 3.85 -27.19
C LYS A 213 5.12 5.28 -26.65
N HIS A 214 6.22 5.86 -26.22
CA HIS A 214 6.32 7.19 -25.60
C HIS A 214 5.68 7.31 -24.19
N LEU A 215 5.22 6.23 -23.59
CA LEU A 215 4.76 6.19 -22.21
C LEU A 215 5.82 5.58 -21.30
N PHE A 216 6.39 6.40 -20.41
CA PHE A 216 7.48 6.03 -19.50
C PHE A 216 7.00 6.06 -18.04
N PRO A 217 6.59 4.91 -17.48
CA PRO A 217 6.26 4.83 -16.05
C PRO A 217 7.53 4.89 -15.21
N VAL A 218 7.79 6.00 -14.53
CA VAL A 218 8.95 6.18 -13.66
C VAL A 218 8.53 6.42 -12.21
N GLY A 219 9.38 6.00 -11.27
CA GLY A 219 9.07 6.06 -9.84
C GLY A 219 8.19 4.92 -9.36
N GLU A 220 7.38 5.17 -8.33
CA GLU A 220 6.53 4.16 -7.69
C GLU A 220 5.48 3.55 -8.62
N VAL A 221 5.08 4.27 -9.66
CA VAL A 221 4.11 3.76 -10.66
C VAL A 221 4.67 2.61 -11.51
N ASN A 222 5.99 2.41 -11.53
CA ASN A 222 6.62 1.30 -12.23
C ASN A 222 6.66 0.04 -11.35
N GLY A 223 6.20 -1.09 -11.87
CA GLY A 223 6.04 -2.36 -11.15
C GLY A 223 7.33 -3.15 -10.89
N THR A 224 8.46 -2.49 -10.65
CA THR A 224 9.78 -3.11 -10.52
C THR A 224 10.27 -3.36 -9.10
N HIS A 225 9.49 -3.06 -8.07
CA HIS A 225 9.93 -3.18 -6.68
C HIS A 225 9.86 -4.61 -6.10
N GLY A 226 9.24 -5.56 -6.83
CA GLY A 226 9.16 -6.97 -6.42
C GLY A 226 8.27 -7.19 -5.19
N VAL A 227 8.44 -8.36 -4.55
CA VAL A 227 7.64 -8.76 -3.37
C VAL A 227 8.15 -8.10 -2.10
N TYR A 228 9.47 -8.04 -1.92
CA TYR A 228 10.14 -7.50 -0.74
C TYR A 228 11.03 -6.33 -1.13
N ARG A 229 10.45 -5.14 -1.19
CA ARG A 229 11.20 -3.93 -1.53
C ARG A 229 12.11 -3.51 -0.38
N PRO A 230 13.43 -3.43 -0.57
CA PRO A 230 14.35 -2.92 0.45
C PRO A 230 14.18 -1.42 0.68
N GLY A 231 14.55 -0.96 1.89
CA GLY A 231 14.56 0.46 2.22
C GLY A 231 15.44 1.26 1.26
N GLY A 232 15.05 2.51 0.97
CA GLY A 232 15.76 3.40 0.04
C GLY A 232 15.50 3.14 -1.44
N SER A 233 15.18 1.91 -1.85
CA SER A 233 14.98 1.59 -3.28
C SER A 233 13.79 2.31 -3.92
N ALA A 234 12.80 2.74 -3.15
CA ALA A 234 11.66 3.50 -3.66
C ALA A 234 12.09 4.79 -4.36
N LEU A 235 12.95 5.59 -3.69
CA LEU A 235 13.48 6.83 -4.26
C LEU A 235 14.53 6.55 -5.33
N ASN A 236 15.43 5.59 -5.09
CA ASN A 236 16.49 5.24 -6.04
C ASN A 236 15.94 4.77 -7.39
N SER A 237 14.93 3.90 -7.40
CA SER A 237 14.34 3.44 -8.66
C SER A 237 13.68 4.59 -9.44
N GLY A 238 13.09 5.56 -8.74
CA GLY A 238 12.54 6.77 -9.35
C GLY A 238 13.62 7.65 -9.98
N GLN A 239 14.69 7.92 -9.25
CA GLN A 239 15.82 8.73 -9.73
C GLN A 239 16.53 8.06 -10.93
N VAL A 240 16.90 6.80 -10.78
CA VAL A 240 17.57 6.05 -11.85
C VAL A 240 16.65 5.87 -13.07
N GLY A 241 15.38 5.52 -12.84
CA GLY A 241 14.40 5.32 -13.91
C GLY A 241 14.15 6.61 -14.70
N GLY A 242 13.95 7.74 -14.01
CA GLY A 242 13.76 9.04 -14.65
C GLY A 242 14.97 9.46 -15.48
N PHE A 243 16.18 9.29 -14.92
CA PHE A 243 17.43 9.60 -15.63
C PHE A 243 17.63 8.74 -16.87
N ARG A 244 17.45 7.41 -16.76
CA ARG A 244 17.57 6.48 -17.90
C ARG A 244 16.52 6.77 -18.98
N ALA A 245 15.27 7.01 -18.58
CA ALA A 245 14.21 7.36 -19.52
C ALA A 245 14.55 8.64 -20.30
N ALA A 246 15.01 9.68 -19.62
CA ALA A 246 15.42 10.94 -20.25
C ALA A 246 16.56 10.74 -21.26
N GLN A 247 17.59 9.97 -20.90
CA GLN A 247 18.69 9.65 -21.81
C GLN A 247 18.22 8.85 -23.02
N TYR A 248 17.38 7.85 -22.81
CA TYR A 248 16.81 7.05 -23.89
C TYR A 248 15.98 7.90 -24.86
N ILE A 249 15.11 8.77 -24.35
CA ILE A 249 14.33 9.70 -25.15
C ILE A 249 15.26 10.56 -26.02
N ALA A 250 16.28 11.16 -25.41
CA ALA A 250 17.24 12.01 -26.11
C ALA A 250 17.99 11.30 -27.25
N HIS A 251 18.26 9.99 -27.11
CA HIS A 251 19.01 9.21 -28.11
C HIS A 251 18.11 8.52 -29.15
N LYS A 252 16.87 8.21 -28.81
CA LYS A 252 15.99 7.40 -29.67
C LYS A 252 14.88 8.17 -30.38
N TYR A 253 14.41 9.24 -29.78
CA TYR A 253 13.27 10.02 -30.29
C TYR A 253 13.74 11.33 -30.92
N ALA A 254 14.40 11.20 -32.11
CA ALA A 254 14.89 12.36 -32.88
C ALA A 254 13.84 12.93 -33.84
N SER A 255 12.74 12.19 -34.12
CA SER A 255 11.68 12.64 -35.00
C SER A 255 10.77 13.67 -34.30
N ALA A 256 10.30 14.63 -35.05
CA ALA A 256 9.27 15.56 -34.55
C ALA A 256 8.00 14.78 -34.13
N PRO A 257 7.24 15.27 -33.13
CA PRO A 257 5.92 14.71 -32.80
C PRO A 257 4.98 14.87 -34.00
N CYS A 258 3.84 14.16 -33.96
CA CYS A 258 2.79 14.31 -34.96
C CYS A 258 2.33 15.78 -35.04
N GLY A 259 1.88 16.23 -36.23
CA GLY A 259 1.35 17.56 -36.38
C GLY A 259 0.01 17.76 -35.66
N ASP A 260 -0.34 19.02 -35.40
CA ASP A 260 -1.55 19.39 -34.66
C ASP A 260 -2.83 18.80 -35.27
N ASP A 261 -2.98 18.84 -36.59
CA ASP A 261 -4.15 18.30 -37.30
C ASP A 261 -4.27 16.77 -37.17
N GLU A 262 -3.15 16.07 -37.12
CA GLU A 262 -3.12 14.61 -36.92
C GLU A 262 -3.48 14.27 -35.47
N PHE A 263 -2.92 15.02 -34.50
CA PHE A 263 -3.25 14.87 -33.09
C PHE A 263 -4.74 15.12 -32.82
N VAL A 264 -5.29 16.21 -33.34
CA VAL A 264 -6.72 16.56 -33.16
C VAL A 264 -7.61 15.45 -33.74
N ARG A 265 -7.35 14.99 -34.98
CA ARG A 265 -8.13 13.87 -35.58
C ARG A 265 -8.07 12.58 -34.73
N ALA A 266 -6.91 12.28 -34.15
CA ALA A 266 -6.75 11.09 -33.31
C ALA A 266 -7.44 11.25 -31.94
N ALA A 267 -7.48 12.46 -31.37
CA ALA A 267 -8.05 12.77 -30.07
C ALA A 267 -9.59 12.93 -30.10
N ASP A 268 -10.15 13.43 -31.22
CA ASP A 268 -11.58 13.74 -31.36
C ASP A 268 -12.54 12.66 -30.85
N PRO A 269 -12.36 11.35 -31.15
CA PRO A 269 -13.29 10.31 -30.66
C PRO A 269 -13.27 10.16 -29.14
N GLN A 270 -12.12 10.42 -28.50
CA GLN A 270 -11.99 10.35 -27.04
C GLN A 270 -12.60 11.59 -26.38
N VAL A 271 -12.35 12.76 -26.96
CA VAL A 271 -12.95 14.02 -26.51
C VAL A 271 -14.47 13.93 -26.60
N ALA A 272 -15.02 13.48 -27.74
CA ALA A 272 -16.46 13.30 -27.93
C ALA A 272 -17.07 12.39 -26.85
N ARG A 273 -16.50 11.22 -26.60
CA ARG A 273 -16.97 10.30 -25.53
C ARG A 273 -16.94 10.95 -24.15
N THR A 274 -15.88 11.70 -23.84
CA THR A 274 -15.77 12.40 -22.56
C THR A 274 -16.83 13.49 -22.43
N VAL A 275 -17.06 14.27 -23.49
CA VAL A 275 -18.11 15.30 -23.53
C VAL A 275 -19.50 14.69 -23.34
N GLU A 276 -19.81 13.57 -24.01
CA GLU A 276 -21.07 12.86 -23.83
C GLU A 276 -21.26 12.37 -22.39
N LEU A 277 -20.20 11.85 -21.75
CA LEU A 277 -20.24 11.45 -20.34
C LEU A 277 -20.53 12.66 -19.45
N VAL A 278 -19.84 13.78 -19.67
CA VAL A 278 -20.06 15.03 -18.93
C VAL A 278 -21.49 15.54 -19.10
N GLN A 279 -22.05 15.48 -20.32
CA GLN A 279 -23.45 15.88 -20.56
C GLN A 279 -24.44 15.00 -19.80
N ARG A 280 -24.22 13.68 -19.77
CA ARG A 280 -25.05 12.77 -18.97
C ARG A 280 -24.95 13.08 -17.47
N LEU A 281 -23.75 13.35 -16.96
CA LEU A 281 -23.52 13.72 -15.55
C LEU A 281 -24.25 15.02 -15.19
N LEU A 282 -24.19 16.04 -16.03
CA LEU A 282 -24.90 17.32 -15.81
C LEU A 282 -26.42 17.15 -15.77
N GLY A 283 -26.96 16.16 -16.49
CA GLY A 283 -28.38 15.79 -16.50
C GLY A 283 -28.80 14.89 -15.33
N SER A 284 -27.86 14.24 -14.65
CA SER A 284 -28.16 13.29 -13.56
C SER A 284 -28.65 14.00 -12.28
N ARG A 285 -29.70 13.47 -11.68
CA ARG A 285 -30.27 13.96 -10.40
C ARG A 285 -30.35 12.88 -9.33
N SER A 286 -29.86 11.70 -9.62
CA SER A 286 -29.92 10.50 -8.75
C SER A 286 -28.53 9.90 -8.55
N GLY A 287 -28.43 8.91 -7.66
CA GLY A 287 -27.18 8.22 -7.36
C GLY A 287 -26.46 8.83 -6.15
N LEU A 288 -25.29 8.26 -5.88
CA LEU A 288 -24.39 8.75 -4.84
C LEU A 288 -23.67 10.03 -5.29
N THR A 289 -23.32 10.86 -4.33
CA THR A 289 -22.35 11.94 -4.59
C THR A 289 -20.99 11.35 -4.94
N PRO A 290 -20.12 12.06 -5.69
CA PRO A 290 -18.79 11.56 -6.00
C PRO A 290 -17.94 11.21 -4.77
N GLN A 291 -18.12 11.93 -3.66
CA GLN A 291 -17.42 11.68 -2.40
C GLN A 291 -17.93 10.40 -1.71
N GLU A 292 -19.24 10.19 -1.67
CA GLU A 292 -19.83 8.95 -1.15
C GLU A 292 -19.41 7.74 -1.99
N PHE A 293 -19.36 7.90 -3.30
CA PHE A 293 -18.90 6.89 -4.25
C PHE A 293 -17.43 6.51 -3.98
N ARG A 294 -16.55 7.50 -3.86
CA ARG A 294 -15.13 7.31 -3.54
C ARG A 294 -14.95 6.57 -2.23
N LYS A 295 -15.63 7.03 -1.17
CA LYS A 295 -15.56 6.41 0.15
C LYS A 295 -16.00 4.93 0.09
N ARG A 296 -17.13 4.62 -0.58
CA ARG A 296 -17.61 3.25 -0.76
C ARG A 296 -16.55 2.36 -1.40
N MET A 297 -15.98 2.80 -2.54
CA MET A 297 -14.94 2.07 -3.25
C MET A 297 -13.68 1.86 -2.41
N GLN A 298 -13.21 2.88 -1.74
CA GLN A 298 -11.99 2.84 -0.93
C GLN A 298 -12.15 1.96 0.31
N VAL A 299 -13.29 2.03 1.00
CA VAL A 299 -13.59 1.19 2.17
C VAL A 299 -13.64 -0.28 1.77
N ARG A 300 -14.29 -0.61 0.65
CA ARG A 300 -14.33 -1.97 0.10
C ARG A 300 -12.92 -2.54 -0.15
N MET A 301 -12.06 -1.77 -0.81
CA MET A 301 -10.68 -2.21 -1.05
C MET A 301 -9.88 -2.39 0.25
N SER A 302 -10.02 -1.47 1.21
CA SER A 302 -9.34 -1.58 2.51
C SER A 302 -9.76 -2.82 3.29
N ARG A 303 -11.03 -3.21 3.17
CA ARG A 303 -11.58 -4.35 3.90
C ARG A 303 -11.22 -5.70 3.27
N TYR A 304 -11.23 -5.81 1.94
CA TYR A 304 -11.18 -7.11 1.27
C TYR A 304 -9.95 -7.36 0.40
N ALA A 305 -9.21 -6.32 0.02
CA ALA A 305 -8.10 -6.39 -0.93
C ALA A 305 -6.82 -5.69 -0.46
N ALA A 306 -6.71 -5.38 0.83
CA ALA A 306 -5.52 -4.82 1.44
C ALA A 306 -4.57 -5.92 1.95
N HIS A 307 -4.08 -5.77 3.18
CA HIS A 307 -3.13 -6.73 3.76
C HIS A 307 -3.80 -8.03 4.26
N ILE A 308 -5.11 -8.06 4.46
CA ILE A 308 -5.86 -9.29 4.77
C ILE A 308 -6.70 -9.64 3.54
N ARG A 309 -6.54 -10.85 3.01
CA ARG A 309 -7.23 -11.34 1.82
C ARG A 309 -7.99 -12.62 2.14
N MET A 310 -9.27 -12.58 1.83
CA MET A 310 -10.23 -13.69 2.03
C MET A 310 -10.59 -14.24 0.65
N PRO A 311 -10.06 -15.38 0.22
CA PRO A 311 -10.26 -15.90 -1.14
C PRO A 311 -11.73 -15.98 -1.57
N GLU A 312 -12.61 -16.37 -0.65
CA GLU A 312 -14.04 -16.53 -0.90
C GLU A 312 -14.79 -15.21 -1.19
N THR A 313 -14.22 -14.06 -0.83
CA THR A 313 -14.88 -12.75 -1.00
C THR A 313 -14.51 -12.04 -2.30
N ILE A 314 -13.37 -12.37 -2.90
CA ILE A 314 -12.80 -11.60 -4.02
C ILE A 314 -13.71 -11.56 -5.24
N GLY A 315 -14.39 -12.66 -5.56
CA GLY A 315 -15.34 -12.72 -6.68
C GLY A 315 -16.52 -11.75 -6.53
N ALA A 316 -17.09 -11.64 -5.34
CA ALA A 316 -18.15 -10.68 -5.04
C ALA A 316 -17.64 -9.23 -5.14
N VAL A 317 -16.47 -8.97 -4.58
CA VAL A 317 -15.82 -7.64 -4.62
C VAL A 317 -15.53 -7.19 -6.06
N ILE A 318 -15.11 -8.10 -6.93
CA ILE A 318 -14.94 -7.83 -8.38
C ILE A 318 -16.27 -7.45 -9.01
N SER A 319 -17.34 -8.22 -8.73
CA SER A 319 -18.67 -7.96 -9.30
C SER A 319 -19.21 -6.59 -8.87
N GLU A 320 -19.07 -6.22 -7.61
CA GLU A 320 -19.43 -4.90 -7.10
C GLU A 320 -18.60 -3.78 -7.77
N THR A 321 -17.28 -4.00 -7.93
CA THR A 321 -16.39 -3.01 -8.56
C THR A 321 -16.74 -2.79 -10.03
N ARG A 322 -17.12 -3.86 -10.76
CA ARG A 322 -17.62 -3.75 -12.14
C ARG A 322 -18.93 -2.97 -12.20
N GLY A 323 -19.86 -3.26 -11.28
CA GLY A 323 -21.10 -2.48 -11.15
C GLY A 323 -20.87 -1.00 -10.93
N ASP A 324 -19.90 -0.66 -10.07
CA ASP A 324 -19.48 0.72 -9.83
C ASP A 324 -18.90 1.39 -11.09
N LEU A 325 -18.05 0.67 -11.83
CA LEU A 325 -17.48 1.16 -13.09
C LEU A 325 -18.57 1.40 -14.14
N ASP A 326 -19.54 0.51 -14.24
CA ASP A 326 -20.67 0.64 -15.15
C ASP A 326 -21.54 1.84 -14.80
N GLU A 327 -21.82 2.08 -13.51
CA GLU A 327 -22.56 3.27 -13.06
C GLU A 327 -21.83 4.56 -13.42
N LEU A 328 -20.52 4.63 -13.17
CA LEU A 328 -19.70 5.78 -13.52
C LEU A 328 -19.64 6.02 -15.04
N ASN A 329 -19.53 4.95 -15.83
CA ASN A 329 -19.53 5.03 -17.30
C ASN A 329 -20.88 5.51 -17.89
N ARG A 330 -22.01 5.20 -17.22
CA ARG A 330 -23.34 5.70 -17.59
C ARG A 330 -23.57 7.14 -17.17
N GLY A 331 -22.70 7.72 -16.33
CA GLY A 331 -22.87 9.06 -15.77
C GLY A 331 -23.90 9.10 -14.64
N ASN A 332 -24.07 7.98 -13.91
CA ASN A 332 -25.03 7.88 -12.81
C ASN A 332 -24.39 8.36 -11.48
N ALA A 333 -24.23 9.68 -11.32
CA ALA A 333 -23.76 10.31 -10.10
C ALA A 333 -24.51 11.60 -9.85
N ARG A 334 -24.84 11.90 -8.58
CA ARG A 334 -25.49 13.13 -8.18
C ARG A 334 -24.44 14.21 -7.93
N LEU A 335 -24.39 15.21 -8.81
CA LEU A 335 -23.49 16.34 -8.65
C LEU A 335 -24.10 17.41 -7.74
N ASN A 336 -23.32 17.93 -6.82
CA ASN A 336 -23.66 19.13 -6.02
C ASN A 336 -23.21 20.40 -6.76
N THR A 337 -22.09 20.34 -7.46
CA THR A 337 -21.51 21.43 -8.24
C THR A 337 -20.91 20.89 -9.55
N ALA A 338 -20.63 21.76 -10.50
CA ALA A 338 -19.93 21.37 -11.74
C ALA A 338 -18.49 20.85 -11.47
N HIS A 339 -17.86 21.24 -10.38
CA HIS A 339 -16.52 20.77 -9.99
C HIS A 339 -16.51 19.26 -9.65
N ASP A 340 -17.65 18.71 -9.23
CA ASP A 340 -17.80 17.29 -8.93
C ASP A 340 -17.54 16.39 -10.13
N ILE A 341 -17.64 16.91 -11.36
CA ILE A 341 -17.33 16.17 -12.60
C ILE A 341 -15.90 15.65 -12.57
N LEU A 342 -14.92 16.46 -12.13
CA LEU A 342 -13.54 16.03 -12.00
C LEU A 342 -13.41 14.84 -11.05
N THR A 343 -14.11 14.91 -9.92
CA THR A 343 -14.13 13.81 -8.94
C THR A 343 -14.74 12.54 -9.51
N VAL A 344 -15.80 12.64 -10.34
CA VAL A 344 -16.39 11.47 -11.02
C VAL A 344 -15.39 10.85 -11.98
N LEU A 345 -14.71 11.65 -12.79
CA LEU A 345 -13.70 11.17 -13.75
C LEU A 345 -12.53 10.49 -13.03
N GLN A 346 -12.06 11.08 -11.92
CA GLN A 346 -11.05 10.45 -11.05
C GLN A 346 -11.55 9.12 -10.45
N ASN A 347 -12.79 9.08 -9.96
CA ASN A 347 -13.38 7.85 -9.40
C ASN A 347 -13.46 6.74 -10.43
N ARG A 348 -13.79 7.08 -11.69
CA ARG A 348 -13.79 6.13 -12.79
C ARG A 348 -12.41 5.49 -12.98
N GLN A 349 -11.35 6.29 -13.00
CA GLN A 349 -9.98 5.83 -13.14
C GLN A 349 -9.50 5.02 -11.92
N LEU A 350 -9.89 5.43 -10.72
CA LEU A 350 -9.63 4.67 -9.49
C LEU A 350 -10.34 3.31 -9.52
N CYS A 351 -11.61 3.27 -9.96
CA CYS A 351 -12.39 2.05 -10.07
C CYS A 351 -11.75 1.06 -11.06
N LEU A 352 -11.28 1.55 -12.20
CA LEU A 352 -10.54 0.75 -13.18
C LEU A 352 -9.25 0.17 -12.57
N THR A 353 -8.50 0.98 -11.83
CA THR A 353 -7.30 0.55 -11.12
C THR A 353 -7.63 -0.50 -10.05
N GLN A 354 -8.71 -0.32 -9.29
CA GLN A 354 -9.18 -1.31 -8.32
C GLN A 354 -9.50 -2.65 -8.99
N LEU A 355 -10.18 -2.62 -10.13
CA LEU A 355 -10.51 -3.83 -10.88
C LEU A 355 -9.25 -4.58 -11.35
N ALA A 356 -8.23 -3.85 -11.84
CA ALA A 356 -6.94 -4.44 -12.21
C ALA A 356 -6.25 -5.14 -11.02
N VAL A 357 -6.23 -4.48 -9.85
CA VAL A 357 -5.69 -5.05 -8.60
C VAL A 357 -6.47 -6.29 -8.17
N LEU A 358 -7.81 -6.23 -8.19
CA LEU A 358 -8.68 -7.34 -7.80
C LEU A 358 -8.53 -8.55 -8.72
N ARG A 359 -8.44 -8.34 -10.04
CA ARG A 359 -8.17 -9.42 -11.01
C ARG A 359 -6.80 -10.05 -10.80
N SER A 360 -5.80 -9.23 -10.46
CA SER A 360 -4.47 -9.75 -10.11
C SER A 360 -4.51 -10.56 -8.82
N ILE A 361 -5.24 -10.12 -7.78
CA ILE A 361 -5.42 -10.88 -6.54
C ILE A 361 -6.15 -12.20 -6.83
N GLN A 362 -7.23 -12.18 -7.62
CA GLN A 362 -7.97 -13.36 -8.00
C GLN A 362 -7.06 -14.38 -8.69
N ALA A 363 -6.36 -13.97 -9.75
CA ALA A 363 -5.48 -14.85 -10.52
C ALA A 363 -4.32 -15.41 -9.65
N PHE A 364 -3.80 -14.62 -8.70
CA PHE A 364 -2.80 -15.08 -7.75
C PHE A 364 -3.33 -16.16 -6.81
N LEU A 365 -4.54 -15.98 -6.27
CA LEU A 365 -5.19 -16.92 -5.37
C LEU A 365 -5.58 -18.22 -6.12
N GLU A 366 -6.12 -18.13 -7.33
CA GLU A 366 -6.47 -19.26 -8.20
C GLU A 366 -5.24 -20.10 -8.59
N ALA A 367 -4.07 -19.47 -8.73
CA ALA A 367 -2.79 -20.16 -8.93
C ALA A 367 -2.22 -20.80 -7.65
N GLY A 368 -2.98 -20.81 -6.55
CA GLY A 368 -2.55 -21.39 -5.27
C GLY A 368 -1.69 -20.47 -4.40
N GLY A 369 -1.59 -19.18 -4.75
CA GLY A 369 -0.80 -18.20 -4.02
C GLY A 369 -1.15 -18.12 -2.53
N GLY A 370 -0.12 -17.98 -1.68
CA GLY A 370 -0.24 -17.82 -0.23
C GLY A 370 0.27 -16.47 0.25
N SER A 371 0.32 -16.29 1.56
CA SER A 371 0.79 -15.07 2.21
C SER A 371 2.26 -14.81 1.92
N ARG A 372 2.59 -13.59 1.46
CA ARG A 372 3.94 -13.14 1.18
C ARG A 372 4.03 -11.62 1.21
N GLY A 373 5.23 -11.07 1.11
CA GLY A 373 5.43 -9.62 1.08
C GLY A 373 4.80 -8.96 2.29
N SER A 374 3.76 -8.17 2.04
CA SER A 374 3.05 -7.43 3.07
C SER A 374 1.54 -7.75 3.09
N PHE A 375 1.15 -8.98 2.74
CA PHE A 375 -0.24 -9.42 2.86
C PHE A 375 -0.39 -10.84 3.37
N LEU A 376 -1.53 -11.11 3.97
CA LEU A 376 -1.95 -12.38 4.52
C LEU A 376 -3.09 -12.95 3.66
N VAL A 377 -2.98 -14.24 3.32
CA VAL A 377 -4.07 -15.01 2.71
C VAL A 377 -4.67 -15.91 3.77
N LEU A 378 -5.92 -15.66 4.14
CA LEU A 378 -6.64 -16.52 5.06
C LEU A 378 -6.96 -17.86 4.39
N ASP A 379 -6.78 -18.92 5.15
CA ASP A 379 -7.02 -20.30 4.72
C ASP A 379 -7.43 -21.15 5.92
N ARG A 380 -8.65 -21.70 5.90
CA ARG A 380 -9.18 -22.54 7.00
C ARG A 380 -8.31 -23.77 7.29
N ASN A 381 -7.58 -24.27 6.30
CA ASN A 381 -6.66 -25.40 6.44
C ASN A 381 -5.24 -24.95 6.83
N GLY A 382 -5.00 -23.64 6.96
CA GLY A 382 -3.72 -23.05 7.33
C GLY A 382 -3.42 -23.18 8.82
N LYS A 383 -2.28 -22.58 9.21
CA LYS A 383 -1.93 -22.49 10.64
C LYS A 383 -2.68 -21.34 11.33
N PRO A 384 -3.03 -21.46 12.63
CA PRO A 384 -3.67 -20.37 13.35
C PRO A 384 -2.71 -19.18 13.47
N ILE A 385 -3.27 -17.97 13.47
CA ILE A 385 -2.53 -16.75 13.76
C ILE A 385 -2.25 -16.65 15.26
N HIS A 386 -3.26 -16.95 16.08
CA HIS A 386 -3.19 -16.90 17.54
C HIS A 386 -4.29 -17.79 18.14
N ASP A 387 -4.00 -18.44 19.29
CA ASP A 387 -4.94 -19.38 19.92
C ASP A 387 -6.24 -18.74 20.43
N GLN A 388 -6.22 -17.45 20.71
CA GLN A 388 -7.41 -16.69 21.15
C GLN A 388 -8.23 -16.11 19.99
N LEU A 389 -7.78 -16.26 18.75
CA LEU A 389 -8.54 -15.88 17.56
C LEU A 389 -9.37 -17.07 17.07
N GLY A 390 -10.51 -16.80 16.45
CA GLY A 390 -11.38 -17.84 15.88
C GLY A 390 -10.74 -18.61 14.71
N GLU A 391 -11.38 -19.72 14.34
CA GLU A 391 -10.90 -20.59 13.24
C GLU A 391 -10.82 -19.90 11.88
N GLU A 392 -11.51 -18.79 11.70
CA GLU A 392 -11.43 -17.92 10.52
C GLU A 392 -10.09 -17.20 10.40
N TRP A 393 -9.34 -17.08 11.51
CA TRP A 393 -8.01 -16.44 11.57
C TRP A 393 -6.88 -17.46 11.42
N ARG A 394 -6.98 -18.27 10.36
CA ARG A 394 -5.92 -19.20 9.95
C ARG A 394 -5.36 -18.73 8.60
N TYR A 395 -4.10 -19.00 8.32
CA TYR A 395 -3.44 -18.54 7.11
C TYR A 395 -2.45 -19.56 6.55
N LYS A 396 -2.17 -19.45 5.25
CA LYS A 396 -1.10 -20.21 4.60
C LYS A 396 0.01 -19.26 4.12
N LEU A 397 1.26 -19.68 4.27
CA LEU A 397 2.39 -19.02 3.63
C LEU A 397 2.49 -19.43 2.15
N GLU A 398 3.15 -18.59 1.35
CA GLU A 398 3.43 -18.93 -0.04
C GLU A 398 4.28 -20.20 -0.14
N THR A 399 4.09 -20.91 -1.26
CA THR A 399 5.01 -21.95 -1.73
C THR A 399 6.07 -21.33 -2.64
N THR A 400 7.10 -22.10 -3.01
CA THR A 400 8.18 -21.62 -3.90
C THR A 400 7.77 -21.47 -5.36
N GLU A 401 6.65 -22.06 -5.76
CA GLU A 401 6.24 -22.22 -7.17
C GLU A 401 5.99 -20.91 -7.91
N LEU A 402 5.54 -19.87 -7.20
CA LEU A 402 5.26 -18.56 -7.80
C LEU A 402 6.38 -17.52 -7.61
N ARG A 403 7.52 -17.92 -7.01
CA ARG A 403 8.61 -16.96 -6.73
C ARG A 403 9.33 -16.48 -7.98
N ASP A 404 9.47 -17.35 -8.97
CA ASP A 404 10.17 -17.06 -10.23
C ASP A 404 9.21 -16.59 -11.33
N ARG A 405 7.99 -16.21 -10.95
CA ARG A 405 6.94 -15.76 -11.87
C ARG A 405 6.44 -14.37 -11.50
N ILE A 406 6.18 -13.57 -12.51
CA ILE A 406 5.58 -12.23 -12.41
C ILE A 406 4.17 -12.29 -13.00
N LEU A 407 3.16 -11.91 -12.21
CA LEU A 407 1.80 -11.79 -12.70
C LEU A 407 1.64 -10.45 -13.43
N GLN A 408 1.22 -10.50 -14.68
CA GLN A 408 0.89 -9.35 -15.51
C GLN A 408 -0.61 -9.25 -15.76
N VAL A 409 -1.08 -8.02 -15.98
CA VAL A 409 -2.49 -7.72 -16.21
C VAL A 409 -2.63 -6.60 -17.25
N GLN A 410 -3.64 -6.70 -18.11
CA GLN A 410 -3.93 -5.71 -19.16
C GLN A 410 -5.43 -5.56 -19.34
N TYR A 411 -5.89 -4.33 -19.54
CA TYR A 411 -7.28 -4.04 -19.87
C TYR A 411 -7.68 -4.67 -21.21
N ASP A 412 -8.84 -5.31 -21.27
CA ASP A 412 -9.34 -6.02 -22.47
C ASP A 412 -10.08 -5.09 -23.46
N GLY A 413 -10.28 -3.82 -23.10
CA GLY A 413 -11.06 -2.87 -23.88
C GLY A 413 -12.58 -3.02 -23.73
N GLN A 414 -13.06 -3.98 -22.93
CA GLN A 414 -14.49 -4.34 -22.78
C GLN A 414 -15.01 -4.24 -21.33
N GLY A 415 -14.23 -3.59 -20.45
CA GLY A 415 -14.63 -3.37 -19.05
C GLY A 415 -14.06 -4.38 -18.07
N ASP A 416 -13.07 -5.18 -18.49
CA ASP A 416 -12.41 -6.15 -17.64
C ASP A 416 -10.90 -6.28 -17.95
N PHE A 417 -10.21 -7.16 -17.25
CA PHE A 417 -8.77 -7.37 -17.38
C PHE A 417 -8.44 -8.83 -17.63
N LYS A 418 -7.53 -9.10 -18.55
CA LYS A 418 -6.87 -10.38 -18.74
C LYS A 418 -5.57 -10.43 -17.93
N THR A 419 -5.24 -11.62 -17.43
CA THR A 419 -4.03 -11.87 -16.62
C THR A 419 -3.21 -13.01 -17.21
N TRP A 420 -1.91 -12.97 -17.03
CA TRP A 420 -0.99 -14.06 -17.40
C TRP A 420 0.29 -13.99 -16.59
N TRP A 421 1.05 -15.07 -16.59
CA TRP A 421 2.31 -15.19 -15.89
C TRP A 421 3.48 -15.12 -16.86
N VAL A 422 4.54 -14.40 -16.48
CA VAL A 422 5.83 -14.37 -17.16
C VAL A 422 6.93 -14.73 -16.17
N ASP A 423 8.06 -15.21 -16.69
CA ASP A 423 9.20 -15.56 -15.87
C ASP A 423 9.93 -14.29 -15.38
N VAL A 424 10.54 -14.37 -14.20
CA VAL A 424 11.44 -13.33 -13.70
C VAL A 424 12.63 -13.23 -14.63
N ARG A 425 13.08 -12.01 -14.92
CA ARG A 425 14.28 -11.80 -15.73
C ARG A 425 15.48 -12.47 -15.05
N PRO A 426 16.27 -13.31 -15.79
CA PRO A 426 17.43 -13.95 -15.22
C PRO A 426 18.49 -12.93 -14.76
N ILE A 427 19.15 -13.24 -13.67
CA ILE A 427 20.29 -12.45 -13.20
C ILE A 427 21.45 -12.73 -14.16
N PRO A 428 22.17 -11.67 -14.64
CA PRO A 428 23.37 -11.88 -15.46
C PRO A 428 24.40 -12.74 -14.71
N THR A 429 25.02 -13.70 -15.43
CA THR A 429 26.03 -14.62 -14.89
C THR A 429 27.43 -14.34 -15.46
N ASP A 430 27.57 -13.30 -16.27
CA ASP A 430 28.87 -12.85 -16.80
C ASP A 430 29.66 -12.17 -15.68
N ASP A 431 30.87 -12.65 -15.41
CA ASP A 431 31.76 -12.13 -14.37
C ASP A 431 32.13 -10.64 -14.57
N PHE A 432 32.13 -10.19 -15.83
CA PHE A 432 32.43 -8.81 -16.21
C PHE A 432 31.19 -8.01 -16.63
N TRP A 433 30.01 -8.42 -16.19
CA TRP A 433 28.76 -7.78 -16.59
C TRP A 433 28.73 -6.28 -16.29
N PHE A 434 29.19 -5.86 -15.13
CA PHE A 434 29.20 -4.45 -14.76
C PHE A 434 30.15 -3.65 -15.65
N GLU A 435 31.38 -4.11 -15.81
CA GLU A 435 32.43 -3.45 -16.60
C GLU A 435 32.00 -3.32 -18.07
N ASN A 436 31.43 -4.38 -18.63
CA ASN A 436 30.93 -4.40 -20.02
C ASN A 436 29.77 -3.39 -20.19
N VAL A 437 28.80 -3.39 -19.28
CA VAL A 437 27.66 -2.45 -19.33
C VAL A 437 28.13 -1.01 -19.12
N TRP A 438 29.13 -0.79 -18.27
CA TRP A 438 29.70 0.53 -18.04
C TRP A 438 30.46 1.03 -19.27
N ALA A 439 31.28 0.19 -19.92
CA ALA A 439 31.94 0.52 -21.17
C ALA A 439 30.93 0.89 -22.28
N ASP A 440 29.90 0.06 -22.47
CA ASP A 440 28.80 0.34 -23.40
C ASP A 440 28.11 1.68 -23.13
N TYR A 441 27.94 2.03 -21.85
CA TYR A 441 27.35 3.32 -21.47
C TYR A 441 28.26 4.49 -21.84
N VAL A 442 29.55 4.40 -21.51
CA VAL A 442 30.53 5.46 -21.79
C VAL A 442 30.67 5.68 -23.31
N GLU A 443 30.66 4.60 -24.09
CA GLU A 443 30.74 4.64 -25.55
C GLU A 443 29.43 4.99 -26.25
N GLY A 444 28.30 5.03 -25.49
CA GLY A 444 26.96 5.27 -26.02
C GLY A 444 26.36 4.08 -26.79
N THR A 445 27.04 2.94 -26.87
CA THR A 445 26.58 1.74 -27.59
C THR A 445 25.42 1.05 -26.86
N VAL A 446 25.28 1.27 -25.55
CA VAL A 446 24.18 0.75 -24.72
C VAL A 446 22.80 1.12 -25.28
N PHE A 447 22.65 2.27 -25.93
CA PHE A 447 21.37 2.71 -26.50
C PHE A 447 21.02 1.98 -27.80
N GLY A 448 21.95 1.26 -28.41
CA GLY A 448 21.73 0.41 -29.58
C GLY A 448 21.25 -1.01 -29.24
N LYS A 449 21.45 -1.45 -28.00
CA LYS A 449 21.06 -2.79 -27.54
C LYS A 449 19.57 -2.81 -27.19
N ARG A 450 18.86 -3.84 -27.63
CA ARG A 450 17.42 -4.05 -27.39
C ARG A 450 17.15 -4.72 -26.05
#